data_7efbcdfff62eb20ff435d8a29d971baa
#
_entry.id   7efbcdfff62eb20ff435d8a29d971baa
#
_cell.length_a   1.000
_cell.length_b   1.000
_cell.length_c   1.000
_cell.angle_alpha   90.00
_cell.angle_beta   90.00
_cell.angle_gamma   90.00
#
_symmetry.space_group_name_H-M   'P 1'
#
loop_
_entity.id
_entity.type
_entity.pdbx_description
1 polymer ?
#
loop_
_entity_poly.entity_id
_entity_poly.type
_entity_poly.pdbx_seq_one_letter_code
_entity_poly.pdbx_strand_id
1 'polypeptide(L)'
;RWIINLAPFGIMGLVYTNVSGNGLAIFTQYGKLLALLVGTMLFMALIVSPFIMFIYLGCNPYPLVFRCLRESGLTAFFTRSSAANIPVNMALCEKLGLDKDMYSVSIPLGATINMDGAAITITIMTLAAANTLGIQVSLPAAIVLSAMSALGACGASGVAGGSLLLIPMACSLFGISNDVAMQMVGVGFIIGVVQDSVETALNSAGDVEFAATAEYHQWLKQGKPLPEFLSGKKN
;
A
#
# COMPACT_ATOMS: atom_id res chain seq x y z
N ARG A 1 -12.35 -21.23 -4.83
CA ARG A 1 -13.68 -20.54 -4.82
C ARG A 1 -14.45 -20.78 -3.52
N TRP A 2 -14.62 -22.02 -3.02
CA TRP A 2 -15.35 -22.30 -1.75
C TRP A 2 -14.75 -21.56 -0.56
N ILE A 3 -13.43 -21.55 -0.39
CA ILE A 3 -12.71 -20.86 0.68
C ILE A 3 -12.98 -19.34 0.64
N ILE A 4 -12.97 -18.74 -0.56
CA ILE A 4 -13.25 -17.30 -0.72
C ILE A 4 -14.69 -16.98 -0.31
N ASN A 5 -15.65 -17.84 -0.63
CA ASN A 5 -17.05 -17.66 -0.23
C ASN A 5 -17.26 -17.82 1.28
N LEU A 6 -16.38 -18.53 1.98
CA LEU A 6 -16.40 -18.68 3.45
C LEU A 6 -15.65 -17.57 4.18
N ALA A 7 -14.81 -16.79 3.49
CA ALA A 7 -14.03 -15.71 4.10
C ALA A 7 -14.88 -14.70 4.90
N PRO A 8 -16.07 -14.23 4.43
CA PRO A 8 -16.92 -13.31 5.20
C PRO A 8 -17.33 -13.88 6.57
N PHE A 9 -17.61 -15.17 6.66
CA PHE A 9 -17.98 -15.82 7.90
C PHE A 9 -16.78 -15.95 8.85
N GLY A 10 -15.59 -16.26 8.33
CA GLY A 10 -14.35 -16.27 9.09
C GLY A 10 -14.00 -14.88 9.65
N ILE A 11 -14.10 -13.85 8.82
CA ILE A 11 -13.89 -12.45 9.22
C ILE A 11 -14.90 -12.03 10.27
N MET A 12 -16.19 -12.34 10.09
CA MET A 12 -17.22 -12.06 11.06
C MET A 12 -16.93 -12.70 12.42
N GLY A 13 -16.49 -13.96 12.44
CA GLY A 13 -16.09 -14.66 13.66
C GLY A 13 -14.91 -13.98 14.36
N LEU A 14 -13.86 -13.61 13.61
CA LEU A 14 -12.69 -12.89 14.15
C LEU A 14 -13.08 -11.52 14.72
N VAL A 15 -13.86 -10.74 13.99
CA VAL A 15 -14.35 -9.44 14.46
C VAL A 15 -15.22 -9.59 15.71
N TYR A 16 -16.17 -10.54 15.71
CA TYR A 16 -17.01 -10.82 16.87
C TYR A 16 -16.20 -11.18 18.11
N THR A 17 -15.22 -12.09 17.97
CA THR A 17 -14.37 -12.50 19.09
C THR A 17 -13.58 -11.32 19.68
N ASN A 18 -13.03 -10.46 18.82
CA ASN A 18 -12.28 -9.30 19.27
C ASN A 18 -13.18 -8.24 19.94
N VAL A 19 -14.34 -7.92 19.33
CA VAL A 19 -15.26 -6.90 19.87
C VAL A 19 -15.94 -7.36 21.14
N SER A 20 -16.36 -8.63 21.25
CA SER A 20 -17.00 -9.15 22.45
C SER A 20 -16.04 -9.26 23.63
N GLY A 21 -14.75 -9.50 23.37
CA GLY A 21 -13.71 -9.58 24.42
C GLY A 21 -13.26 -8.22 24.97
N ASN A 22 -13.21 -7.19 24.14
CA ASN A 22 -12.58 -5.90 24.46
C ASN A 22 -13.55 -4.71 24.48
N GLY A 23 -14.79 -4.87 24.03
CA GLY A 23 -15.80 -3.83 24.01
C GLY A 23 -15.42 -2.60 23.15
N LEU A 24 -15.98 -1.44 23.49
CA LEU A 24 -15.71 -0.17 22.78
C LEU A 24 -14.27 0.36 22.99
N ALA A 25 -13.54 -0.15 23.98
CA ALA A 25 -12.14 0.21 24.20
C ALA A 25 -11.23 -0.12 23.00
N ILE A 26 -11.66 -1.04 22.13
CA ILE A 26 -11.01 -1.36 20.85
C ILE A 26 -10.77 -0.10 20.02
N PHE A 27 -11.76 0.76 19.86
CA PHE A 27 -11.65 1.93 18.99
C PHE A 27 -10.66 2.98 19.51
N THR A 28 -10.49 3.08 20.84
CA THR A 28 -9.49 3.96 21.44
C THR A 28 -8.09 3.35 21.44
N GLN A 29 -7.98 2.05 21.66
CA GLN A 29 -6.69 1.34 21.63
C GLN A 29 -6.11 1.25 20.21
N TYR A 30 -6.95 0.92 19.23
CA TYR A 30 -6.49 0.78 17.83
C TYR A 30 -6.43 2.11 17.07
N GLY A 31 -7.02 3.18 17.62
CA GLY A 31 -6.96 4.52 17.00
C GLY A 31 -5.53 5.01 16.80
N LYS A 32 -4.64 4.76 17.77
CA LYS A 32 -3.20 5.10 17.64
C LYS A 32 -2.50 4.27 16.56
N LEU A 33 -2.80 2.98 16.50
CA LEU A 33 -2.25 2.08 15.47
C LEU A 33 -2.73 2.49 14.08
N LEU A 34 -4.02 2.77 13.93
CA LEU A 34 -4.59 3.25 12.67
C LEU A 34 -3.99 4.60 12.25
N ALA A 35 -3.84 5.54 13.18
CA ALA A 35 -3.21 6.82 12.92
C ALA A 35 -1.74 6.67 12.48
N LEU A 36 -1.00 5.75 13.08
CA LEU A 36 0.38 5.44 12.68
C LEU A 36 0.44 4.84 11.28
N LEU A 37 -0.41 3.85 10.97
CA LEU A 37 -0.51 3.22 9.66
C LEU A 37 -0.84 4.25 8.57
N VAL A 38 -1.95 4.97 8.74
CA VAL A 38 -2.40 5.98 7.78
C VAL A 38 -1.39 7.12 7.66
N GLY A 39 -0.84 7.59 8.78
CA GLY A 39 0.18 8.64 8.79
C GLY A 39 1.45 8.24 8.03
N THR A 40 1.92 7.00 8.20
CA THR A 40 3.09 6.48 7.46
C THR A 40 2.78 6.31 5.97
N MET A 41 1.58 5.83 5.61
CA MET A 41 1.16 5.73 4.21
C MET A 41 1.05 7.10 3.54
N LEU A 42 0.49 8.10 4.23
CA LEU A 42 0.43 9.47 3.73
C LEU A 42 1.83 10.10 3.61
N PHE A 43 2.73 9.83 4.55
CA PHE A 43 4.12 10.25 4.46
C PHE A 43 4.80 9.64 3.23
N MET A 44 4.58 8.37 2.96
CA MET A 44 5.05 7.71 1.74
C MET A 44 4.50 8.39 0.48
N ALA A 45 3.17 8.55 0.39
CA ALA A 45 2.49 9.12 -0.78
C ALA A 45 2.85 10.59 -1.05
N LEU A 46 3.03 11.40 0.01
CA LEU A 46 3.16 12.86 -0.13
C LEU A 46 4.60 13.37 0.03
N ILE A 47 5.50 12.56 0.56
CA ILE A 47 6.90 12.97 0.80
C ILE A 47 7.87 12.04 0.07
N VAL A 48 7.84 10.73 0.35
CA VAL A 48 8.86 9.80 -0.14
C VAL A 48 8.72 9.57 -1.64
N SER A 49 7.53 9.20 -2.13
CA SER A 49 7.31 8.97 -3.56
C SER A 49 7.55 10.23 -4.39
N PRO A 50 7.02 11.42 -4.02
CA PRO A 50 7.36 12.67 -4.71
C PRO A 50 8.85 13.01 -4.69
N PHE A 51 9.55 12.72 -3.60
CA PHE A 51 10.99 12.95 -3.51
C PHE A 51 11.77 12.07 -4.51
N ILE A 52 11.41 10.80 -4.62
CA ILE A 52 11.99 9.89 -5.61
C ILE A 52 11.72 10.43 -7.03
N MET A 53 10.46 10.78 -7.32
CA MET A 53 10.08 11.35 -8.62
C MET A 53 10.86 12.63 -8.94
N PHE A 54 11.05 13.52 -7.95
CA PHE A 54 11.83 14.74 -8.11
C PHE A 54 13.28 14.46 -8.51
N ILE A 55 13.92 13.44 -7.92
CA ILE A 55 15.30 13.05 -8.28
C ILE A 55 15.40 12.66 -9.76
N TYR A 56 14.40 11.93 -10.29
CA TYR A 56 14.44 11.45 -11.67
C TYR A 56 13.96 12.50 -12.69
N LEU A 57 12.98 13.34 -12.33
CA LEU A 57 12.37 14.30 -13.24
C LEU A 57 13.05 15.69 -13.20
N GLY A 58 13.71 16.04 -12.09
CA GLY A 58 14.31 17.36 -11.90
C GLY A 58 13.31 18.52 -11.85
N CYS A 59 12.02 18.24 -11.70
CA CYS A 59 10.96 19.24 -11.64
C CYS A 59 9.95 18.91 -10.53
N ASN A 60 9.00 19.82 -10.27
CA ASN A 60 7.96 19.63 -9.27
C ASN A 60 7.07 18.42 -9.62
N PRO A 61 7.07 17.32 -8.84
CA PRO A 61 6.29 16.11 -9.14
C PRO A 61 4.82 16.19 -8.72
N TYR A 62 4.46 17.12 -7.83
CA TYR A 62 3.13 17.17 -7.22
C TYR A 62 1.97 17.26 -8.21
N PRO A 63 2.05 17.94 -9.37
CA PRO A 63 0.98 17.90 -10.35
C PRO A 63 0.67 16.48 -10.85
N LEU A 64 1.69 15.61 -10.99
CA LEU A 64 1.51 14.20 -11.35
C LEU A 64 0.97 13.40 -10.16
N VAL A 65 1.55 13.56 -8.97
CA VAL A 65 1.11 12.89 -7.74
C VAL A 65 -0.38 13.11 -7.47
N PHE A 66 -0.81 14.39 -7.44
CA PHE A 66 -2.23 14.68 -7.17
C PHE A 66 -3.16 14.18 -8.28
N ARG A 67 -2.70 14.14 -9.52
CA ARG A 67 -3.46 13.56 -10.61
C ARG A 67 -3.63 12.05 -10.44
N CYS A 68 -2.56 11.33 -10.08
CA CYS A 68 -2.60 9.90 -9.81
C CYS A 68 -3.45 9.58 -8.58
N LEU A 69 -3.30 10.30 -7.48
CA LEU A 69 -4.13 10.12 -6.29
C LEU A 69 -5.61 10.37 -6.57
N ARG A 70 -5.94 11.39 -7.39
CA ARG A 70 -7.32 11.72 -7.72
C ARG A 70 -7.96 10.71 -8.67
N GLU A 71 -7.28 10.28 -9.73
CA GLU A 71 -7.88 9.43 -10.77
C GLU A 71 -7.74 7.94 -10.43
N SER A 72 -6.59 7.50 -9.96
CA SER A 72 -6.32 6.11 -9.55
C SER A 72 -6.60 5.88 -8.07
N GLY A 73 -5.96 6.64 -7.19
CA GLY A 73 -6.01 6.44 -5.75
C GLY A 73 -7.43 6.49 -5.19
N LEU A 74 -8.25 7.44 -5.64
CA LEU A 74 -9.64 7.56 -5.17
C LEU A 74 -10.47 6.32 -5.55
N THR A 75 -10.32 5.81 -6.76
CA THR A 75 -11.04 4.59 -7.19
C THR A 75 -10.55 3.37 -6.41
N ALA A 76 -9.23 3.25 -6.25
CA ALA A 76 -8.60 2.17 -5.49
C ALA A 76 -9.00 2.20 -4.00
N PHE A 77 -9.14 3.38 -3.41
CA PHE A 77 -9.61 3.57 -2.03
C PHE A 77 -10.97 2.92 -1.79
N PHE A 78 -11.92 3.11 -2.70
CA PHE A 78 -13.27 2.56 -2.54
C PHE A 78 -13.37 1.08 -2.94
N THR A 79 -12.61 0.64 -3.93
CA THR A 79 -12.62 -0.77 -4.38
C THR A 79 -11.79 -1.68 -3.50
N ARG A 80 -10.76 -1.15 -2.84
CA ARG A 80 -9.76 -1.89 -2.06
C ARG A 80 -9.14 -3.06 -2.84
N SER A 81 -8.96 -2.85 -4.14
CA SER A 81 -8.39 -3.87 -5.03
C SER A 81 -7.55 -3.22 -6.11
N SER A 82 -6.23 -3.37 -6.02
CA SER A 82 -5.29 -2.94 -7.06
C SER A 82 -5.56 -3.67 -8.38
N ALA A 83 -5.93 -4.95 -8.31
CA ALA A 83 -6.29 -5.73 -9.49
C ALA A 83 -7.53 -5.18 -10.21
N ALA A 84 -8.57 -4.77 -9.47
CA ALA A 84 -9.75 -4.15 -10.06
C ALA A 84 -9.46 -2.74 -10.62
N ASN A 85 -8.39 -2.09 -10.16
CA ASN A 85 -7.99 -0.75 -10.59
C ASN A 85 -7.10 -0.74 -11.85
N ILE A 86 -6.63 -1.90 -12.34
CA ILE A 86 -5.79 -2.01 -13.54
C ILE A 86 -6.37 -1.24 -14.74
N PRO A 87 -7.66 -1.40 -15.11
CA PRO A 87 -8.22 -0.66 -16.24
C PRO A 87 -8.21 0.86 -16.05
N VAL A 88 -8.41 1.33 -14.82
CA VAL A 88 -8.36 2.76 -14.46
C VAL A 88 -6.94 3.29 -14.64
N ASN A 89 -5.95 2.56 -14.14
CA ASN A 89 -4.53 2.92 -14.25
C ASN A 89 -4.07 2.93 -15.72
N MET A 90 -4.47 1.94 -16.51
CA MET A 90 -4.15 1.92 -17.95
C MET A 90 -4.75 3.12 -18.68
N ALA A 91 -6.02 3.45 -18.41
CA ALA A 91 -6.66 4.63 -19.00
C ALA A 91 -6.00 5.94 -18.55
N LEU A 92 -5.49 6.00 -17.32
CA LEU A 92 -4.73 7.16 -16.84
C LEU A 92 -3.36 7.26 -17.52
N CYS A 93 -2.64 6.14 -17.71
CA CYS A 93 -1.39 6.12 -18.48
C CYS A 93 -1.58 6.62 -19.91
N GLU A 94 -2.66 6.22 -20.57
CA GLU A 94 -3.02 6.73 -21.92
C GLU A 94 -3.24 8.26 -21.90
N LYS A 95 -3.99 8.78 -20.94
CA LYS A 95 -4.20 10.23 -20.77
C LYS A 95 -2.90 11.00 -20.46
N LEU A 96 -1.93 10.35 -19.84
CA LEU A 96 -0.60 10.91 -19.57
C LEU A 96 0.32 10.85 -20.79
N GLY A 97 -0.12 10.21 -21.88
CA GLY A 97 0.62 10.07 -23.13
C GLY A 97 1.77 9.06 -23.07
N LEU A 98 1.69 8.09 -22.14
CA LEU A 98 2.68 7.05 -21.99
C LEU A 98 2.58 6.00 -23.10
N ASP A 99 3.68 5.32 -23.37
CA ASP A 99 3.77 4.27 -24.37
C ASP A 99 2.89 3.06 -23.97
N LYS A 100 2.03 2.65 -24.90
CA LYS A 100 1.06 1.56 -24.67
C LYS A 100 1.74 0.23 -24.40
N ASP A 101 2.83 -0.07 -25.11
CA ASP A 101 3.54 -1.34 -24.95
C ASP A 101 4.21 -1.40 -23.57
N MET A 102 4.65 -0.25 -23.04
CA MET A 102 5.21 -0.15 -21.70
C MET A 102 4.13 -0.32 -20.62
N TYR A 103 3.06 0.50 -20.64
CA TYR A 103 2.10 0.46 -19.54
C TYR A 103 1.18 -0.77 -19.56
N SER A 104 0.97 -1.42 -20.73
CA SER A 104 0.19 -2.67 -20.78
C SER A 104 0.85 -3.83 -20.05
N VAL A 105 2.17 -3.75 -19.81
CA VAL A 105 2.93 -4.72 -19.03
C VAL A 105 3.16 -4.21 -17.61
N SER A 106 3.62 -2.96 -17.46
CA SER A 106 4.03 -2.43 -16.15
C SER A 106 2.85 -2.26 -15.18
N ILE A 107 1.66 -1.85 -15.64
CA ILE A 107 0.51 -1.64 -14.77
C ILE A 107 -0.06 -2.97 -14.21
N PRO A 108 -0.32 -4.02 -15.01
CA PRO A 108 -0.73 -5.31 -14.44
C PRO A 108 0.33 -5.94 -13.53
N LEU A 109 1.61 -5.75 -13.84
CA LEU A 109 2.70 -6.23 -12.99
C LEU A 109 2.76 -5.42 -11.68
N GLY A 110 2.68 -4.09 -11.76
CA GLY A 110 2.66 -3.18 -10.61
C GLY A 110 1.53 -3.51 -9.63
N ALA A 111 0.33 -3.79 -10.13
CA ALA A 111 -0.82 -4.17 -9.31
C ALA A 111 -0.58 -5.41 -8.42
N THR A 112 0.53 -6.13 -8.61
CA THR A 112 0.95 -7.26 -7.77
C THR A 112 2.25 -7.02 -7.01
N ILE A 113 3.19 -6.26 -7.56
CA ILE A 113 4.54 -6.09 -6.95
C ILE A 113 4.78 -4.71 -6.34
N ASN A 114 4.08 -3.68 -6.78
CA ASN A 114 4.19 -2.33 -6.21
C ASN A 114 3.23 -2.16 -5.03
N MET A 115 3.61 -2.73 -3.89
CA MET A 115 2.78 -2.90 -2.69
C MET A 115 3.44 -2.26 -1.46
N ASP A 116 3.86 -0.99 -1.59
CA ASP A 116 4.51 -0.24 -0.52
C ASP A 116 3.59 -0.02 0.70
N GLY A 117 2.31 0.24 0.49
CA GLY A 117 1.32 0.30 1.57
C GLY A 117 1.15 -1.05 2.29
N ALA A 118 1.17 -2.17 1.55
CA ALA A 118 1.13 -3.50 2.15
C ALA A 118 2.40 -3.78 2.98
N ALA A 119 3.58 -3.40 2.49
CA ALA A 119 4.82 -3.51 3.24
C ALA A 119 4.78 -2.71 4.55
N ILE A 120 4.23 -1.49 4.53
CA ILE A 120 4.00 -0.65 5.71
C ILE A 120 3.06 -1.36 6.69
N THR A 121 1.95 -1.91 6.21
CA THR A 121 0.98 -2.63 7.04
C THR A 121 1.61 -3.83 7.73
N ILE A 122 2.28 -4.72 6.98
CA ILE A 122 2.95 -5.91 7.52
C ILE A 122 3.96 -5.51 8.58
N THR A 123 4.81 -4.52 8.29
CA THR A 123 5.86 -4.05 9.20
C THR A 123 5.27 -3.48 10.49
N ILE A 124 4.36 -2.52 10.40
CA ILE A 124 3.81 -1.81 11.57
C ILE A 124 2.96 -2.77 12.43
N MET A 125 2.14 -3.62 11.82
CA MET A 125 1.33 -4.58 12.57
C MET A 125 2.20 -5.60 13.30
N THR A 126 3.30 -6.07 12.70
CA THR A 126 4.26 -6.96 13.35
C THR A 126 5.00 -6.27 14.50
N LEU A 127 5.45 -5.02 14.30
CA LEU A 127 6.09 -4.25 15.38
C LEU A 127 5.11 -3.94 16.52
N ALA A 128 3.84 -3.70 16.22
CA ALA A 128 2.80 -3.51 17.22
C ALA A 128 2.58 -4.80 18.05
N ALA A 129 2.58 -5.98 17.40
CA ALA A 129 2.52 -7.26 18.09
C ALA A 129 3.72 -7.47 19.01
N ALA A 130 4.93 -7.25 18.50
CA ALA A 130 6.17 -7.36 19.27
C ALA A 130 6.15 -6.44 20.50
N ASN A 131 5.78 -5.16 20.28
CA ASN A 131 5.66 -4.17 21.36
C ASN A 131 4.64 -4.58 22.44
N THR A 132 3.48 -5.12 22.02
CA THR A 132 2.44 -5.58 22.95
C THR A 132 2.91 -6.75 23.81
N LEU A 133 3.77 -7.61 23.25
CA LEU A 133 4.38 -8.74 23.97
C LEU A 133 5.63 -8.35 24.76
N GLY A 134 6.05 -7.09 24.75
CA GLY A 134 7.28 -6.63 25.41
C GLY A 134 8.57 -7.09 24.73
N ILE A 135 8.49 -7.56 23.48
CA ILE A 135 9.66 -7.99 22.71
C ILE A 135 10.42 -6.75 22.23
N GLN A 136 11.69 -6.63 22.65
CA GLN A 136 12.56 -5.55 22.23
C GLN A 136 13.07 -5.80 20.82
N VAL A 137 12.66 -4.97 19.86
CA VAL A 137 13.11 -5.06 18.47
C VAL A 137 14.28 -4.10 18.26
N SER A 138 15.46 -4.65 17.95
CA SER A 138 16.62 -3.83 17.59
C SER A 138 16.47 -3.19 16.21
N LEU A 139 17.18 -2.08 15.97
CA LEU A 139 17.15 -1.41 14.66
C LEU A 139 17.54 -2.34 13.49
N PRO A 140 18.59 -3.18 13.59
CA PRO A 140 18.89 -4.14 12.53
C PRO A 140 17.75 -5.14 12.28
N ALA A 141 17.07 -5.62 13.33
CA ALA A 141 15.95 -6.53 13.20
C ALA A 141 14.74 -5.84 12.53
N ALA A 142 14.49 -4.56 12.83
CA ALA A 142 13.46 -3.77 12.18
C ALA A 142 13.76 -3.55 10.68
N ILE A 143 15.03 -3.36 10.31
CA ILE A 143 15.45 -3.23 8.90
C ILE A 143 15.20 -4.57 8.16
N VAL A 144 15.59 -5.69 8.77
CA VAL A 144 15.34 -7.03 8.19
C VAL A 144 13.84 -7.27 8.02
N LEU A 145 13.03 -6.95 9.05
CA LEU A 145 11.59 -7.03 8.97
C LEU A 145 11.05 -6.20 7.79
N SER A 146 11.51 -4.94 7.65
CA SER A 146 11.03 -4.05 6.57
C SER A 146 11.37 -4.61 5.19
N ALA A 147 12.59 -5.14 5.00
CA ALA A 147 13.00 -5.79 3.77
C ALA A 147 12.15 -7.05 3.46
N MET A 148 11.90 -7.89 4.46
CA MET A 148 11.06 -9.08 4.31
C MET A 148 9.59 -8.72 4.07
N SER A 149 9.10 -7.66 4.71
CA SER A 149 7.74 -7.16 4.47
C SER A 149 7.59 -6.64 3.03
N ALA A 150 8.58 -5.93 2.50
CA ALA A 150 8.58 -5.47 1.12
C ALA A 150 8.59 -6.64 0.12
N LEU A 151 9.44 -7.65 0.34
CA LEU A 151 9.47 -8.86 -0.49
C LEU A 151 8.18 -9.67 -0.36
N GLY A 152 7.64 -9.82 0.87
CA GLY A 152 6.38 -10.53 1.11
C GLY A 152 5.19 -9.81 0.49
N ALA A 153 5.19 -8.48 0.53
CA ALA A 153 4.14 -7.66 -0.05
C ALA A 153 3.99 -7.89 -1.56
N CYS A 154 5.09 -8.17 -2.29
CA CYS A 154 5.04 -8.56 -3.70
C CYS A 154 4.24 -9.88 -3.95
N GLY A 155 4.01 -10.66 -2.90
CA GLY A 155 3.16 -11.87 -2.94
C GLY A 155 1.73 -11.64 -2.45
N ALA A 156 1.42 -10.43 -1.95
CA ALA A 156 0.06 -10.06 -1.61
C ALA A 156 -0.75 -9.97 -2.92
N SER A 157 -1.78 -10.76 -3.05
CA SER A 157 -2.70 -10.60 -4.17
C SER A 157 -3.42 -9.26 -4.03
N GLY A 158 -3.46 -8.43 -5.07
CA GLY A 158 -4.09 -7.09 -5.07
C GLY A 158 -5.60 -7.09 -4.80
N VAL A 159 -6.00 -7.76 -3.71
CA VAL A 159 -7.39 -7.91 -3.22
C VAL A 159 -7.48 -7.47 -1.77
N ALA A 160 -8.67 -7.06 -1.35
CA ALA A 160 -8.91 -6.55 0.00
C ALA A 160 -8.37 -7.49 1.11
N GLY A 161 -7.59 -6.92 2.04
CA GLY A 161 -7.02 -7.64 3.19
C GLY A 161 -5.87 -8.58 2.86
N GLY A 162 -5.33 -8.56 1.62
CA GLY A 162 -4.24 -9.44 1.21
C GLY A 162 -2.98 -9.29 2.06
N SER A 163 -2.61 -8.09 2.43
CA SER A 163 -1.44 -7.78 3.26
C SER A 163 -1.54 -8.38 4.67
N LEU A 164 -2.74 -8.40 5.25
CA LEU A 164 -2.98 -8.89 6.61
C LEU A 164 -2.60 -10.37 6.76
N LEU A 165 -2.79 -11.16 5.70
CA LEU A 165 -2.49 -12.59 5.71
C LEU A 165 -0.97 -12.88 5.74
N LEU A 166 -0.13 -11.87 5.52
CA LEU A 166 1.33 -11.98 5.59
C LEU A 166 1.91 -11.61 6.98
N ILE A 167 1.07 -11.07 7.88
CA ILE A 167 1.48 -10.73 9.25
C ILE A 167 2.03 -11.95 10.01
N PRO A 168 1.42 -13.16 9.96
CA PRO A 168 1.97 -14.33 10.63
C PRO A 168 3.37 -14.70 10.17
N MET A 169 3.66 -14.58 8.88
CA MET A 169 5.01 -14.79 8.34
C MET A 169 6.02 -13.81 8.96
N ALA A 170 5.68 -12.53 9.02
CA ALA A 170 6.54 -11.50 9.59
C ALA A 170 6.70 -11.68 11.13
N CYS A 171 5.64 -12.03 11.82
CA CYS A 171 5.64 -12.32 13.27
C CYS A 171 6.58 -13.50 13.63
N SER A 172 6.71 -14.47 12.75
CA SER A 172 7.59 -15.63 12.98
C SER A 172 9.07 -15.26 13.14
N LEU A 173 9.51 -14.12 12.56
CA LEU A 173 10.88 -13.58 12.74
C LEU A 173 11.23 -13.27 14.20
N PHE A 174 10.23 -12.95 15.00
CA PHE A 174 10.38 -12.60 16.41
C PHE A 174 9.94 -13.72 17.34
N GLY A 175 9.71 -14.93 16.82
CA GLY A 175 9.21 -16.05 17.60
C GLY A 175 7.78 -15.86 18.14
N ILE A 176 7.02 -14.93 17.58
CA ILE A 176 5.62 -14.69 17.94
C ILE A 176 4.79 -15.87 17.42
N SER A 177 4.00 -16.48 18.33
CA SER A 177 3.17 -17.62 17.98
C SER A 177 2.12 -17.27 16.92
N ASN A 178 1.74 -18.27 16.13
CA ASN A 178 0.72 -18.08 15.10
C ASN A 178 -0.63 -17.64 15.67
N ASP A 179 -0.99 -18.08 16.88
CA ASP A 179 -2.24 -17.69 17.54
C ASP A 179 -2.29 -16.19 17.83
N VAL A 180 -1.17 -15.62 18.32
CA VAL A 180 -1.06 -14.17 18.55
C VAL A 180 -1.04 -13.42 17.22
N ALA A 181 -0.30 -13.93 16.23
CA ALA A 181 -0.27 -13.32 14.91
C ALA A 181 -1.66 -13.29 14.24
N MET A 182 -2.46 -14.34 14.40
CA MET A 182 -3.85 -14.38 13.91
C MET A 182 -4.78 -13.42 14.65
N GLN A 183 -4.52 -13.13 15.94
CA GLN A 183 -5.23 -12.04 16.63
C GLN A 183 -4.91 -10.68 16.01
N MET A 184 -3.66 -10.43 15.63
CA MET A 184 -3.28 -9.21 14.91
C MET A 184 -3.95 -9.11 13.53
N VAL A 185 -4.09 -10.23 12.82
CA VAL A 185 -4.89 -10.28 11.59
C VAL A 185 -6.33 -9.88 11.86
N GLY A 186 -6.94 -10.39 12.96
CA GLY A 186 -8.28 -9.99 13.38
C GLY A 186 -8.40 -8.50 13.67
N VAL A 187 -7.41 -7.90 14.35
CA VAL A 187 -7.33 -6.45 14.56
C VAL A 187 -7.26 -5.72 13.22
N GLY A 188 -6.43 -6.21 12.29
CA GLY A 188 -6.31 -5.66 10.94
C GLY A 188 -7.65 -5.62 10.20
N PHE A 189 -8.46 -6.67 10.30
CA PHE A 189 -9.81 -6.66 9.70
C PHE A 189 -10.78 -5.67 10.37
N ILE A 190 -10.63 -5.39 11.67
CA ILE A 190 -11.45 -4.39 12.36
C ILE A 190 -11.16 -2.98 11.85
N ILE A 191 -9.87 -2.63 11.72
CA ILE A 191 -9.43 -1.31 11.22
C ILE A 191 -9.37 -1.24 9.70
N GLY A 192 -9.54 -2.38 9.02
CA GLY A 192 -9.25 -2.61 7.60
C GLY A 192 -10.08 -1.76 6.65
N VAL A 193 -11.27 -1.30 7.05
CA VAL A 193 -12.06 -0.42 6.18
C VAL A 193 -11.28 0.85 5.83
N VAL A 194 -10.59 1.46 6.78
CA VAL A 194 -9.79 2.67 6.55
C VAL A 194 -8.37 2.31 6.13
N GLN A 195 -7.71 1.40 6.85
CA GLN A 195 -6.31 1.04 6.61
C GLN A 195 -6.12 0.48 5.19
N ASP A 196 -6.89 -0.53 4.81
CA ASP A 196 -6.80 -1.21 3.50
C ASP A 196 -7.22 -0.30 2.33
N SER A 197 -8.17 0.63 2.58
CA SER A 197 -8.53 1.65 1.59
C SER A 197 -7.37 2.61 1.31
N VAL A 198 -6.68 3.10 2.34
CA VAL A 198 -5.52 3.99 2.17
C VAL A 198 -4.33 3.23 1.58
N GLU A 199 -4.09 1.99 2.05
CA GLU A 199 -3.08 1.08 1.51
C GLU A 199 -3.24 0.90 0.01
N THR A 200 -4.45 0.53 -0.43
CA THR A 200 -4.73 0.27 -1.84
C THR A 200 -4.64 1.54 -2.68
N ALA A 201 -5.08 2.68 -2.14
CA ALA A 201 -4.96 3.96 -2.81
C ALA A 201 -3.49 4.33 -3.07
N LEU A 202 -2.61 4.13 -2.08
CA LEU A 202 -1.17 4.35 -2.19
C LEU A 202 -0.55 3.40 -3.23
N ASN A 203 -0.76 2.08 -3.08
CA ASN A 203 -0.22 1.08 -3.98
C ASN A 203 -0.60 1.36 -5.43
N SER A 204 -1.89 1.61 -5.68
CA SER A 204 -2.41 1.76 -7.04
C SER A 204 -2.04 3.09 -7.70
N ALA A 205 -2.03 4.20 -6.94
CA ALA A 205 -1.54 5.48 -7.46
C ALA A 205 -0.05 5.40 -7.80
N GLY A 206 0.74 4.74 -6.95
CA GLY A 206 2.17 4.50 -7.14
C GLY A 206 2.49 3.76 -8.44
N ASP A 207 1.64 2.82 -8.88
CA ASP A 207 1.82 2.14 -10.17
C ASP A 207 1.95 3.12 -11.33
N VAL A 208 1.05 4.10 -11.39
CA VAL A 208 1.05 5.11 -12.47
C VAL A 208 2.14 6.15 -12.26
N GLU A 209 2.38 6.57 -11.00
CA GLU A 209 3.42 7.53 -10.65
C GLU A 209 4.80 7.06 -11.11
N PHE A 210 5.15 5.81 -10.78
CA PHE A 210 6.46 5.27 -11.13
C PHE A 210 6.57 4.88 -12.60
N ALA A 211 5.49 4.37 -13.24
CA ALA A 211 5.46 4.14 -14.67
C ALA A 211 5.68 5.45 -15.45
N ALA A 212 4.96 6.50 -15.09
CA ALA A 212 5.11 7.82 -15.72
C ALA A 212 6.49 8.42 -15.46
N THR A 213 7.01 8.29 -14.22
CA THR A 213 8.33 8.81 -13.87
C THR A 213 9.43 8.14 -14.67
N ALA A 214 9.36 6.81 -14.84
CA ALA A 214 10.35 6.05 -15.61
C ALA A 214 10.35 6.48 -17.08
N GLU A 215 9.18 6.60 -17.70
CA GLU A 215 9.07 6.99 -19.09
C GLU A 215 9.44 8.45 -19.31
N TYR A 216 8.97 9.37 -18.49
CA TYR A 216 9.32 10.79 -18.59
C TYR A 216 10.81 11.03 -18.36
N HIS A 217 11.46 10.24 -17.50
CA HIS A 217 12.91 10.27 -17.35
C HIS A 217 13.62 9.85 -18.65
N GLN A 218 13.10 8.86 -19.38
CA GLN A 218 13.62 8.50 -20.69
C GLN A 218 13.39 9.60 -21.72
N TRP A 219 12.23 10.28 -21.71
CA TRP A 219 11.97 11.42 -22.58
C TRP A 219 13.02 12.51 -22.38
N LEU A 220 13.34 12.84 -21.12
CA LEU A 220 14.38 13.83 -20.81
C LEU A 220 15.73 13.43 -21.37
N LYS A 221 16.13 12.15 -21.25
CA LYS A 221 17.39 11.64 -21.84
C LYS A 221 17.42 11.73 -23.36
N GLN A 222 16.28 11.65 -24.02
CA GLN A 222 16.12 11.77 -25.46
C GLN A 222 15.94 13.22 -25.93
N GLY A 223 15.95 14.21 -25.02
CA GLY A 223 15.69 15.61 -25.33
C GLY A 223 14.21 15.92 -25.61
N LYS A 224 13.30 15.00 -25.34
CA LYS A 224 11.87 15.19 -25.48
C LYS A 224 11.33 16.00 -24.30
N PRO A 225 10.47 17.00 -24.52
CA PRO A 225 9.92 17.82 -23.44
C PRO A 225 8.95 17.02 -22.57
N LEU A 226 8.92 17.37 -21.27
CA LEU A 226 7.90 16.87 -20.36
C LEU A 226 6.52 17.46 -20.72
N PRO A 227 5.42 16.80 -20.32
CA PRO A 227 4.08 17.32 -20.46
C PRO A 227 3.92 18.71 -19.81
N GLU A 228 3.09 19.57 -20.39
CA GLU A 228 2.92 20.96 -19.94
C GLU A 228 2.56 21.09 -18.46
N PHE A 229 1.75 20.19 -17.93
CA PHE A 229 1.36 20.19 -16.51
C PHE A 229 2.54 19.98 -15.54
N LEU A 230 3.66 19.41 -16.01
CA LEU A 230 4.91 19.26 -15.24
C LEU A 230 5.93 20.35 -15.55
N SER A 231 5.89 20.94 -16.75
CA SER A 231 6.90 21.90 -17.19
C SER A 231 6.74 23.30 -16.59
N GLY A 232 5.63 23.57 -15.88
CA GLY A 232 5.37 24.86 -15.21
C GLY A 232 5.23 26.06 -16.14
N LYS A 233 5.25 25.88 -17.45
CA LYS A 233 4.96 26.96 -18.39
C LYS A 233 3.46 27.22 -18.38
N LYS A 234 3.05 28.25 -17.63
CA LYS A 234 1.77 28.91 -17.86
C LYS A 234 1.84 29.61 -19.21
N ASN A 235 0.99 29.20 -20.17
CA ASN A 235 0.64 30.07 -21.28
C ASN A 235 -0.06 31.31 -20.79
#